data_940eb1832eeeb2efbf553420d56e9b57
#
_entry.id   940eb1832eeeb2efbf553420d56e9b57
#
_cell.length_a   1.000
_cell.length_b   1.000
_cell.length_c   1.000
_cell.angle_alpha   90.00
_cell.angle_beta   90.00
_cell.angle_gamma   90.00
#
_symmetry.space_group_name_H-M   'P 1'
#
loop_
_entity.id
_entity.type
_entity.pdbx_description
1 polymer ?
#
loop_
_entity_poly.entity_id
_entity_poly.type
_entity_poly.pdbx_seq_one_letter_code
_entity_poly.pdbx_strand_id
1 'polypeptide(L)'
;MSDELTEARERVRRLEAVVEAGLMVNSTLDLAELAEHVVSIATRLIDAERGSLFLVDRKTGSLRSMVAQGLSTGPLTVEMGEGIVGAVAASGEAEILDDPYADSRFEPKVDHITGFQTRSLLTVPVRDREGMLIAVLQLLNHRSGRFSAADVEFLAELGIPFAIALTTADLHREIVTREQLRREVRLAAEIQRALQP
;
A
#
# COMPACT_ATOMS: atom_id res chain seq x y z
N MET A 1 24.97 22.58 16.66
CA MET A 1 23.74 23.44 16.81
C MET A 1 22.83 23.37 15.59
N SER A 2 23.34 23.46 14.34
CA SER A 2 22.49 23.29 13.13
C SER A 2 22.06 21.82 12.92
N ASP A 3 22.96 20.85 13.14
CA ASP A 3 22.69 19.42 12.95
C ASP A 3 21.70 18.88 14.01
N GLU A 4 21.87 19.26 15.28
CA GLU A 4 20.95 18.87 16.36
C GLU A 4 19.52 19.40 16.15
N LEU A 5 19.38 20.60 15.59
CA LEU A 5 18.08 21.18 15.27
C LEU A 5 17.42 20.45 14.07
N THR A 6 18.22 20.01 13.13
CA THR A 6 17.75 19.23 11.95
C THR A 6 17.31 17.84 12.39
N GLU A 7 18.11 17.18 13.22
CA GLU A 7 17.79 15.86 13.78
C GLU A 7 16.54 15.89 14.67
N ALA A 8 16.40 16.95 15.51
CA ALA A 8 15.21 17.15 16.33
C ALA A 8 13.94 17.38 15.48
N ARG A 9 14.03 18.12 14.39
CA ARG A 9 12.92 18.34 13.46
C ARG A 9 12.51 17.07 12.73
N GLU A 10 13.47 16.27 12.31
CA GLU A 10 13.19 14.97 11.70
C GLU A 10 12.51 14.03 12.68
N ARG A 11 12.97 13.99 13.93
CA ARG A 11 12.36 13.19 14.99
C ARG A 11 10.92 13.61 15.29
N VAL A 12 10.65 14.93 15.32
CA VAL A 12 9.28 15.44 15.48
C VAL A 12 8.41 15.03 14.30
N ARG A 13 8.86 15.19 13.05
CA ARG A 13 8.13 14.74 11.86
C ARG A 13 7.80 13.25 11.90
N ARG A 14 8.76 12.42 12.32
CA ARG A 14 8.55 10.96 12.48
C ARG A 14 7.47 10.66 13.53
N LEU A 15 7.51 11.33 14.68
CA LEU A 15 6.52 11.16 15.74
C LEU A 15 5.13 11.62 15.29
N GLU A 16 5.03 12.77 14.63
CA GLU A 16 3.78 13.27 14.05
C GLU A 16 3.18 12.28 13.07
N ALA A 17 4.00 11.66 12.22
CA ALA A 17 3.57 10.64 11.25
C ALA A 17 3.05 9.37 11.92
N VAL A 18 3.70 8.89 12.98
CA VAL A 18 3.22 7.74 13.75
C VAL A 18 1.88 8.03 14.41
N VAL A 19 1.71 9.24 14.94
CA VAL A 19 0.43 9.70 15.51
C VAL A 19 -0.64 9.82 14.43
N GLU A 20 -0.33 10.42 13.28
CA GLU A 20 -1.24 10.56 12.13
C GLU A 20 -1.67 9.17 11.61
N ALA A 21 -0.73 8.25 11.44
CA ALA A 21 -1.02 6.86 11.07
C ALA A 21 -1.89 6.15 12.11
N GLY A 22 -1.65 6.38 13.40
CA GLY A 22 -2.47 5.83 14.49
C GLY A 22 -3.89 6.39 14.53
N LEU A 23 -4.08 7.66 14.20
CA LEU A 23 -5.40 8.31 14.13
C LEU A 23 -6.20 7.83 12.90
N MET A 24 -5.53 7.45 11.82
CA MET A 24 -6.17 6.88 10.62
C MET A 24 -6.98 5.61 10.90
N VAL A 25 -6.54 4.78 11.84
CA VAL A 25 -7.27 3.55 12.23
C VAL A 25 -8.73 3.84 12.59
N ASN A 26 -9.04 5.08 13.03
CA ASN A 26 -10.36 5.49 13.48
C ASN A 26 -11.09 6.46 12.52
N SER A 27 -10.45 6.90 11.41
CA SER A 27 -10.98 7.99 10.59
C SER A 27 -11.87 7.54 9.44
N THR A 28 -11.58 6.40 8.84
CA THR A 28 -12.40 5.83 7.77
C THR A 28 -12.34 4.30 7.76
N LEU A 29 -13.46 3.68 7.41
CA LEU A 29 -13.57 2.24 7.15
C LEU A 29 -13.58 1.94 5.65
N ASP A 30 -13.42 2.96 4.80
CA ASP A 30 -13.25 2.78 3.36
C ASP A 30 -11.78 2.41 3.06
N LEU A 31 -11.60 1.19 2.59
CA LEU A 31 -10.28 0.63 2.30
C LEU A 31 -9.54 1.41 1.20
N ALA A 32 -10.27 1.93 0.20
CA ALA A 32 -9.65 2.68 -0.89
C ALA A 32 -9.17 4.06 -0.40
N GLU A 33 -10.00 4.78 0.34
CA GLU A 33 -9.65 6.06 0.95
C GLU A 33 -8.46 5.90 1.91
N LEU A 34 -8.47 4.85 2.72
CA LEU A 34 -7.36 4.55 3.63
C LEU A 34 -6.07 4.27 2.88
N ALA A 35 -6.13 3.46 1.81
CA ALA A 35 -4.96 3.16 0.98
C ALA A 35 -4.37 4.43 0.34
N GLU A 36 -5.21 5.35 -0.13
CA GLU A 36 -4.78 6.65 -0.66
C GLU A 36 -4.08 7.50 0.42
N HIS A 37 -4.61 7.53 1.63
CA HIS A 37 -4.00 8.21 2.76
C HIS A 37 -2.62 7.62 3.11
N VAL A 38 -2.51 6.29 3.20
CA VAL A 38 -1.23 5.61 3.46
C VAL A 38 -0.17 6.00 2.43
N VAL A 39 -0.52 5.93 1.14
CA VAL A 39 0.40 6.31 0.06
C VAL A 39 0.76 7.80 0.12
N SER A 40 -0.22 8.66 0.37
CA SER A 40 -0.01 10.12 0.47
C SER A 40 0.94 10.49 1.62
N ILE A 41 0.79 9.87 2.79
CA ILE A 41 1.68 10.09 3.93
C ILE A 41 3.09 9.59 3.59
N ALA A 42 3.21 8.37 3.08
CA ALA A 42 4.50 7.79 2.76
C ALA A 42 5.26 8.61 1.70
N THR A 43 4.59 9.02 0.61
CA THR A 43 5.20 9.86 -0.44
C THR A 43 5.64 11.22 0.08
N ARG A 44 4.85 11.85 0.94
CA ARG A 44 5.17 13.16 1.54
C ARG A 44 6.36 13.10 2.49
N LEU A 45 6.41 12.06 3.35
CA LEU A 45 7.42 11.94 4.40
C LEU A 45 8.77 11.50 3.85
N ILE A 46 8.78 10.65 2.83
CA ILE A 46 10.00 10.17 2.16
C ILE A 46 10.41 11.08 1.00
N ASP A 47 9.66 12.12 0.71
CA ASP A 47 9.91 13.03 -0.44
C ASP A 47 9.94 12.30 -1.78
N ALA A 48 9.02 11.35 -1.99
CA ALA A 48 8.89 10.61 -3.25
C ALA A 48 7.93 11.32 -4.22
N GLU A 49 8.11 11.10 -5.53
CA GLU A 49 7.24 11.68 -6.57
C GLU A 49 5.90 10.97 -6.64
N ARG A 50 5.91 9.64 -6.54
CA ARG A 50 4.73 8.77 -6.62
C ARG A 50 4.84 7.60 -5.66
N GLY A 51 3.70 7.04 -5.34
CA GLY A 51 3.60 5.81 -4.55
C GLY A 51 2.50 4.90 -5.04
N SER A 52 2.64 3.63 -4.71
CA SER A 52 1.66 2.58 -4.99
C SER A 52 1.55 1.66 -3.78
N LEU A 53 0.34 1.20 -3.49
CA LEU A 53 0.07 0.22 -2.43
C LEU A 53 -0.61 -1.00 -3.03
N PHE A 54 -0.03 -2.16 -2.78
CA PHE A 54 -0.53 -3.46 -3.22
C PHE A 54 -0.96 -4.27 -2.00
N LEU A 55 -2.24 -4.64 -1.91
CA LEU A 55 -2.74 -5.53 -0.86
C LEU A 55 -2.58 -6.99 -1.28
N VAL A 56 -2.29 -7.84 -0.31
CA VAL A 56 -2.31 -9.28 -0.49
C VAL A 56 -3.76 -9.76 -0.57
N ASP A 57 -4.15 -10.36 -1.69
CA ASP A 57 -5.41 -11.10 -1.78
C ASP A 57 -5.22 -12.47 -1.10
N ARG A 58 -5.82 -12.62 0.06
CA ARG A 58 -5.71 -13.86 0.86
C ARG A 58 -6.29 -15.10 0.19
N LYS A 59 -7.11 -14.93 -0.85
CA LYS A 59 -7.75 -16.06 -1.56
C LYS A 59 -6.87 -16.59 -2.67
N THR A 60 -6.22 -15.70 -3.39
CA THR A 60 -5.37 -16.05 -4.54
C THR A 60 -3.89 -16.11 -4.19
N GLY A 61 -3.46 -15.42 -3.14
CA GLY A 61 -2.06 -15.22 -2.78
C GLY A 61 -1.35 -14.19 -3.67
N SER A 62 -2.05 -13.55 -4.60
CA SER A 62 -1.51 -12.48 -5.45
C SER A 62 -1.61 -11.11 -4.76
N LEU A 63 -0.95 -10.13 -5.34
CA LEU A 63 -0.95 -8.72 -4.90
C LEU A 63 -1.83 -7.91 -5.84
N ARG A 64 -2.74 -7.12 -5.28
CA ARG A 64 -3.61 -6.23 -6.05
C ARG A 64 -3.38 -4.78 -5.66
N SER A 65 -3.09 -3.92 -6.64
CA SER A 65 -2.95 -2.49 -6.37
C SER A 65 -4.28 -1.89 -5.91
N MET A 66 -4.26 -1.23 -4.76
CA MET A 66 -5.35 -0.38 -4.28
C MET A 66 -5.15 1.05 -4.78
N VAL A 67 -3.90 1.50 -4.75
CA VAL A 67 -3.48 2.81 -5.23
C VAL A 67 -2.26 2.62 -6.11
N ALA A 68 -2.24 3.31 -7.25
CA ALA A 68 -1.08 3.48 -8.11
C ALA A 68 -1.12 4.90 -8.67
N GLN A 69 -0.43 5.82 -8.01
CA GLN A 69 -0.47 7.24 -8.38
C GLN A 69 0.01 7.48 -9.81
N GLY A 70 -0.80 8.19 -10.58
CA GLY A 70 -0.51 8.48 -11.99
C GLY A 70 -0.94 7.38 -12.97
N LEU A 71 -1.55 6.28 -12.50
CA LEU A 71 -2.12 5.25 -13.35
C LEU A 71 -3.65 5.35 -13.35
N SER A 72 -4.24 5.44 -14.54
CA SER A 72 -5.71 5.54 -14.74
C SER A 72 -6.33 4.27 -15.34
N THR A 73 -5.54 3.22 -15.57
CA THR A 73 -5.95 2.01 -16.31
C THR A 73 -6.55 0.89 -15.44
N GLY A 74 -6.94 1.20 -14.19
CA GLY A 74 -7.50 0.22 -13.25
C GLY A 74 -6.44 -0.51 -12.42
N PRO A 75 -6.86 -1.42 -11.51
CA PRO A 75 -5.94 -2.08 -10.60
C PRO A 75 -5.00 -3.05 -11.30
N LEU A 76 -3.73 -3.02 -10.90
CA LEU A 76 -2.71 -3.99 -11.31
C LEU A 76 -2.81 -5.22 -10.41
N THR A 77 -2.56 -6.40 -10.99
CA THR A 77 -2.36 -7.65 -10.25
C THR A 77 -0.94 -8.14 -10.51
N VAL A 78 -0.24 -8.53 -9.45
CA VAL A 78 1.14 -9.02 -9.48
C VAL A 78 1.19 -10.32 -8.70
N GLU A 79 1.81 -11.34 -9.27
CA GLU A 79 2.00 -12.62 -8.58
C GLU A 79 3.17 -12.54 -7.58
N MET A 80 3.13 -13.38 -6.54
CA MET A 80 4.25 -13.51 -5.62
C MET A 80 5.52 -13.91 -6.38
N GLY A 81 6.62 -13.18 -6.18
CA GLY A 81 7.89 -13.38 -6.87
C GLY A 81 8.00 -12.70 -8.22
N GLU A 82 6.92 -12.14 -8.77
CA GLU A 82 6.92 -11.45 -10.06
C GLU A 82 7.29 -9.96 -9.92
N GLY A 83 8.21 -9.50 -10.72
CA GLY A 83 8.67 -8.11 -10.69
C GLY A 83 9.31 -7.74 -9.35
N ILE A 84 9.49 -6.45 -9.11
CA ILE A 84 10.09 -5.95 -7.86
C ILE A 84 9.10 -6.09 -6.67
N VAL A 85 7.84 -5.73 -6.89
CA VAL A 85 6.79 -5.80 -5.86
C VAL A 85 6.56 -7.24 -5.39
N GLY A 86 6.45 -8.19 -6.35
CA GLY A 86 6.26 -9.61 -6.02
C GLY A 86 7.50 -10.23 -5.39
N ALA A 87 8.71 -9.82 -5.77
CA ALA A 87 9.95 -10.27 -5.17
C ALA A 87 10.05 -9.85 -3.70
N VAL A 88 9.76 -8.57 -3.38
CA VAL A 88 9.69 -8.06 -2.01
C VAL A 88 8.60 -8.76 -1.20
N ALA A 89 7.45 -9.03 -1.81
CA ALA A 89 6.39 -9.79 -1.15
C ALA A 89 6.83 -11.21 -0.77
N ALA A 90 7.55 -11.89 -1.66
CA ALA A 90 8.02 -13.25 -1.46
C ALA A 90 9.19 -13.35 -0.48
N SER A 91 10.19 -12.45 -0.58
CA SER A 91 11.34 -12.41 0.33
C SER A 91 10.97 -11.86 1.70
N GLY A 92 10.06 -10.89 1.72
CA GLY A 92 9.70 -10.12 2.88
C GLY A 92 10.77 -9.13 3.32
N GLU A 93 11.72 -8.82 2.46
CA GLU A 93 12.79 -7.84 2.67
C GLU A 93 12.56 -6.61 1.79
N ALA A 94 12.85 -5.42 2.35
CA ALA A 94 12.75 -4.18 1.61
C ALA A 94 13.86 -4.08 0.56
N GLU A 95 13.57 -3.41 -0.54
CA GLU A 95 14.52 -3.24 -1.65
C GLU A 95 14.58 -1.79 -2.14
N ILE A 96 15.79 -1.30 -2.35
CA ILE A 96 16.07 0.01 -2.96
C ILE A 96 16.77 -0.24 -4.29
N LEU A 97 16.28 0.36 -5.38
CA LEU A 97 16.95 0.38 -6.68
C LEU A 97 17.18 1.83 -7.11
N ASP A 98 18.45 2.18 -7.33
CA ASP A 98 18.86 3.51 -7.84
C ASP A 98 18.75 3.61 -9.36
N ASP A 99 18.68 2.48 -10.05
CA ASP A 99 18.47 2.38 -11.51
C ASP A 99 17.59 1.16 -11.80
N PRO A 100 16.26 1.31 -11.75
CA PRO A 100 15.34 0.20 -12.01
C PRO A 100 15.47 -0.40 -13.41
N TYR A 101 15.84 0.40 -14.40
CA TYR A 101 16.00 -0.09 -15.78
C TYR A 101 17.19 -1.05 -15.97
N ALA A 102 18.15 -1.04 -15.05
CA ALA A 102 19.24 -2.02 -15.02
C ALA A 102 18.83 -3.37 -14.40
N ASP A 103 17.68 -3.43 -13.70
CA ASP A 103 17.17 -4.66 -13.08
C ASP A 103 16.21 -5.39 -14.03
N SER A 104 16.51 -6.64 -14.35
CA SER A 104 15.69 -7.46 -15.28
C SER A 104 14.27 -7.75 -14.78
N ARG A 105 13.99 -7.56 -13.49
CA ARG A 105 12.65 -7.71 -12.89
C ARG A 105 11.78 -6.49 -13.09
N PHE A 106 12.38 -5.33 -13.42
CA PHE A 106 11.63 -4.10 -13.63
C PHE A 106 10.86 -4.14 -14.94
N GLU A 107 9.55 -3.90 -14.88
CA GLU A 107 8.65 -3.87 -16.03
C GLU A 107 8.34 -2.41 -16.42
N PRO A 108 8.94 -1.86 -17.50
CA PRO A 108 8.77 -0.46 -17.89
C PRO A 108 7.43 -0.14 -18.55
N LYS A 109 6.52 -1.11 -18.66
CA LYS A 109 5.23 -0.96 -19.34
C LYS A 109 4.39 0.18 -18.76
N VAL A 110 4.38 0.33 -17.43
CA VAL A 110 3.64 1.40 -16.75
C VAL A 110 4.23 2.76 -17.09
N ASP A 111 5.55 2.88 -17.11
CA ASP A 111 6.24 4.12 -17.50
C ASP A 111 5.89 4.53 -18.94
N HIS A 112 5.90 3.56 -19.88
CA HIS A 112 5.54 3.82 -21.26
C HIS A 112 4.07 4.27 -21.44
N ILE A 113 3.15 3.71 -20.65
CA ILE A 113 1.72 4.08 -20.72
C ILE A 113 1.48 5.47 -20.13
N THR A 114 2.15 5.79 -19.03
CA THR A 114 1.92 7.03 -18.27
C THR A 114 2.80 8.20 -18.69
N GLY A 115 3.85 7.94 -19.49
CA GLY A 115 4.90 8.92 -19.81
C GLY A 115 5.76 9.31 -18.59
N PHE A 116 5.68 8.54 -17.50
CA PHE A 116 6.52 8.70 -16.33
C PHE A 116 7.86 7.99 -16.53
N GLN A 117 8.92 8.49 -15.95
CA GLN A 117 10.21 7.84 -15.95
C GLN A 117 10.62 7.49 -14.52
N THR A 118 10.62 6.20 -14.22
CA THR A 118 11.10 5.69 -12.95
C THR A 118 12.64 5.73 -12.93
N ARG A 119 13.22 6.52 -12.03
CA ARG A 119 14.69 6.70 -11.90
C ARG A 119 15.23 5.97 -10.68
N SER A 120 14.43 5.87 -9.64
CA SER A 120 14.75 5.13 -8.43
C SER A 120 13.47 4.60 -7.80
N LEU A 121 13.56 3.52 -7.04
CA LEU A 121 12.43 3.00 -6.28
C LEU A 121 12.85 2.47 -4.92
N LEU A 122 11.91 2.54 -4.00
CA LEU A 122 11.94 1.90 -2.69
C LEU A 122 10.68 1.06 -2.56
N THR A 123 10.85 -0.24 -2.31
CA THR A 123 9.74 -1.17 -2.09
C THR A 123 9.87 -1.81 -0.72
N VAL A 124 8.83 -1.70 0.10
CA VAL A 124 8.83 -2.21 1.48
C VAL A 124 7.63 -3.12 1.74
N PRO A 125 7.81 -4.23 2.45
CA PRO A 125 6.71 -5.06 2.92
C PRO A 125 6.03 -4.40 4.12
N VAL A 126 4.70 -4.38 4.12
CA VAL A 126 3.86 -3.94 5.25
C VAL A 126 3.35 -5.18 5.96
N ARG A 127 3.76 -5.37 7.22
CA ARG A 127 3.45 -6.54 8.01
C ARG A 127 2.64 -6.17 9.25
N ASP A 128 1.79 -7.08 9.69
CA ASP A 128 1.12 -6.97 10.99
C ASP A 128 2.05 -7.34 12.15
N ARG A 129 1.51 -7.30 13.37
CA ARG A 129 2.25 -7.63 14.61
C ARG A 129 2.69 -9.08 14.67
N GLU A 130 1.99 -9.96 13.99
CA GLU A 130 2.28 -11.39 13.88
C GLU A 130 3.32 -11.68 12.79
N GLY A 131 3.76 -10.66 12.05
CA GLY A 131 4.74 -10.76 10.97
C GLY A 131 4.12 -11.18 9.62
N MET A 132 2.78 -11.28 9.54
CA MET A 132 2.08 -11.60 8.29
C MET A 132 2.18 -10.44 7.30
N LEU A 133 2.48 -10.74 6.06
CA LEU A 133 2.45 -9.75 4.97
C LEU A 133 0.99 -9.35 4.68
N ILE A 134 0.70 -8.07 4.82
CA ILE A 134 -0.61 -7.46 4.55
C ILE A 134 -0.59 -6.73 3.21
N ALA A 135 0.50 -6.02 2.94
CA ALA A 135 0.64 -5.21 1.75
C ALA A 135 2.11 -5.04 1.35
N VAL A 136 2.33 -4.49 0.16
CA VAL A 136 3.62 -3.96 -0.28
C VAL A 136 3.43 -2.51 -0.69
N LEU A 137 4.25 -1.63 -0.12
CA LEU A 137 4.31 -0.21 -0.47
C LEU A 137 5.51 0.02 -1.38
N GLN A 138 5.29 0.67 -2.50
CA GLN A 138 6.35 1.06 -3.43
C GLN A 138 6.33 2.57 -3.63
N LEU A 139 7.48 3.21 -3.46
CA LEU A 139 7.70 4.63 -3.70
C LEU A 139 8.64 4.80 -4.88
N LEU A 140 8.36 5.80 -5.72
CA LEU A 140 9.08 6.07 -6.96
C LEU A 140 9.69 7.47 -6.93
N ASN A 141 10.93 7.57 -7.34
CA ASN A 141 11.70 8.79 -7.52
C ASN A 141 11.78 9.66 -6.27
N HIS A 142 12.84 9.51 -5.51
CA HIS A 142 13.16 10.47 -4.44
C HIS A 142 13.45 11.84 -5.06
N ARG A 143 12.75 12.90 -4.61
CA ARG A 143 12.81 14.24 -5.24
C ARG A 143 14.15 14.93 -5.04
N SER A 144 14.68 14.87 -3.81
CA SER A 144 15.85 15.63 -3.39
C SER A 144 17.13 14.81 -3.26
N GLY A 145 17.09 13.49 -3.56
CA GLY A 145 18.27 12.65 -3.38
C GLY A 145 18.06 11.20 -3.80
N ARG A 146 18.44 10.28 -2.93
CA ARG A 146 18.28 8.84 -3.09
C ARG A 146 17.53 8.26 -1.90
N PHE A 147 16.82 7.18 -2.12
CA PHE A 147 16.29 6.38 -1.03
C PHE A 147 17.44 5.79 -0.20
N SER A 148 17.24 5.66 1.11
CA SER A 148 18.24 5.24 2.07
C SER A 148 17.72 4.15 3.01
N ALA A 149 18.63 3.50 3.74
CA ALA A 149 18.26 2.56 4.80
C ALA A 149 17.42 3.22 5.89
N ALA A 150 17.62 4.52 6.17
CA ALA A 150 16.81 5.26 7.14
C ALA A 150 15.36 5.42 6.68
N ASP A 151 15.10 5.51 5.37
CA ASP A 151 13.75 5.55 4.80
C ASP A 151 13.07 4.19 4.95
N VAL A 152 13.83 3.09 4.75
CA VAL A 152 13.34 1.72 4.99
C VAL A 152 12.92 1.55 6.44
N GLU A 153 13.79 1.91 7.38
CA GLU A 153 13.51 1.80 8.82
C GLU A 153 12.29 2.62 9.21
N PHE A 154 12.20 3.84 8.72
CA PHE A 154 11.08 4.71 9.00
C PHE A 154 9.74 4.17 8.45
N LEU A 155 9.72 3.66 7.23
CA LEU A 155 8.51 3.03 6.66
C LEU A 155 8.16 1.73 7.38
N ALA A 156 9.14 0.98 7.88
CA ALA A 156 8.90 -0.21 8.69
C ALA A 156 8.23 0.14 10.04
N GLU A 157 8.63 1.25 10.69
CA GLU A 157 7.96 1.76 11.90
C GLU A 157 6.49 2.14 11.65
N LEU A 158 6.19 2.71 10.48
CA LEU A 158 4.83 3.05 10.06
C LEU A 158 4.03 1.82 9.59
N GLY A 159 4.71 0.74 9.26
CA GLY A 159 4.11 -0.48 8.71
C GLY A 159 3.06 -1.10 9.64
N ILE A 160 3.32 -1.15 10.95
CA ILE A 160 2.38 -1.75 11.92
C ILE A 160 1.06 -0.97 12.00
N PRO A 161 1.04 0.37 12.26
CA PRO A 161 -0.21 1.14 12.20
C PRO A 161 -0.92 1.01 10.84
N PHE A 162 -0.20 1.04 9.73
CA PHE A 162 -0.79 0.87 8.40
C PHE A 162 -1.43 -0.52 8.24
N ALA A 163 -0.74 -1.57 8.67
CA ALA A 163 -1.28 -2.93 8.62
C ALA A 163 -2.56 -3.09 9.44
N ILE A 164 -2.61 -2.52 10.64
CA ILE A 164 -3.80 -2.53 11.50
C ILE A 164 -4.97 -1.83 10.79
N ALA A 165 -4.73 -0.63 10.28
CA ALA A 165 -5.75 0.16 9.60
C ALA A 165 -6.29 -0.57 8.36
N LEU A 166 -5.39 -1.05 7.49
CA LEU A 166 -5.74 -1.76 6.26
C LEU A 166 -6.49 -3.07 6.56
N THR A 167 -6.04 -3.84 7.54
CA THR A 167 -6.71 -5.10 7.93
C THR A 167 -8.11 -4.83 8.49
N THR A 168 -8.27 -3.79 9.30
CA THR A 168 -9.57 -3.42 9.88
C THR A 168 -10.55 -3.01 8.79
N ALA A 169 -10.12 -2.17 7.85
CA ALA A 169 -10.94 -1.72 6.73
C ALA A 169 -11.31 -2.88 5.78
N ASP A 170 -10.37 -3.79 5.51
CA ASP A 170 -10.62 -4.96 4.65
C ASP A 170 -11.64 -5.92 5.29
N LEU A 171 -11.51 -6.20 6.58
CA LEU A 171 -12.49 -6.99 7.34
C LEU A 171 -13.87 -6.33 7.34
N HIS A 172 -13.93 -5.01 7.54
CA HIS A 172 -15.20 -4.27 7.49
C HIS A 172 -15.85 -4.40 6.12
N ARG A 173 -15.08 -4.20 5.04
CA ARG A 173 -15.56 -4.38 3.67
C ARG A 173 -16.11 -5.79 3.42
N GLU A 174 -15.43 -6.81 3.93
CA GLU A 174 -15.88 -8.20 3.78
C GLU A 174 -17.21 -8.46 4.50
N ILE A 175 -17.37 -7.92 5.70
CA ILE A 175 -18.63 -8.03 6.48
C ILE A 175 -19.78 -7.35 5.72
N VAL A 176 -19.59 -6.10 5.26
CA VAL A 176 -20.61 -5.36 4.52
C VAL A 176 -21.03 -6.10 3.24
N THR A 177 -20.05 -6.60 2.48
CA THR A 177 -20.30 -7.36 1.24
C THR A 177 -21.10 -8.64 1.53
N ARG A 178 -20.76 -9.37 2.59
CA ARG A 178 -21.49 -10.60 3.00
C ARG A 178 -22.93 -10.30 3.42
N GLU A 179 -23.14 -9.21 4.13
CA GLU A 179 -24.50 -8.80 4.55
C GLU A 179 -25.36 -8.40 3.36
N GLN A 180 -24.81 -7.67 2.40
CA GLN A 180 -25.49 -7.30 1.16
C GLN A 180 -25.90 -8.55 0.38
N LEU A 181 -24.98 -9.48 0.17
CA LEU A 181 -25.28 -10.73 -0.53
C LEU A 181 -26.37 -11.55 0.18
N ARG A 182 -26.32 -11.63 1.51
CA ARG A 182 -27.37 -12.32 2.31
C ARG A 182 -28.75 -11.67 2.15
N ARG A 183 -28.80 -10.33 2.08
CA ARG A 183 -30.06 -9.60 1.84
C ARG A 183 -30.60 -9.89 0.44
N GLU A 184 -29.75 -9.88 -0.58
CA GLU A 184 -30.15 -10.18 -1.96
C GLU A 184 -30.69 -11.60 -2.09
N VAL A 185 -30.02 -12.59 -1.51
CA VAL A 185 -30.49 -13.99 -1.53
C VAL A 185 -31.83 -14.13 -0.80
N ARG A 186 -32.02 -13.43 0.33
CA ARG A 186 -33.29 -13.45 1.06
C ARG A 186 -34.42 -12.86 0.24
N LEU A 187 -34.20 -11.68 -0.38
CA LEU A 187 -35.18 -11.05 -1.24
C LEU A 187 -35.55 -11.93 -2.45
N ALA A 188 -34.57 -12.55 -3.08
CA ALA A 188 -34.79 -13.46 -4.21
C ALA A 188 -35.65 -14.66 -3.77
N ALA A 189 -35.40 -15.24 -2.59
CA ALA A 189 -36.18 -16.34 -2.04
C ALA A 189 -37.61 -15.93 -1.64
N GLU A 190 -37.83 -14.72 -1.19
CA GLU A 190 -39.16 -14.16 -0.90
C GLU A 190 -39.96 -13.95 -2.19
N ILE A 191 -39.32 -13.39 -3.22
CA ILE A 191 -39.97 -13.20 -4.55
C ILE A 191 -40.34 -14.56 -5.16
N GLN A 192 -39.45 -15.56 -5.11
CA GLN A 192 -39.75 -16.89 -5.62
C GLN A 192 -40.94 -17.53 -4.89
N ARG A 193 -41.03 -17.40 -3.56
CA ARG A 193 -42.14 -17.91 -2.78
C ARG A 193 -43.47 -17.21 -3.10
N ALA A 194 -43.42 -15.90 -3.37
CA ALA A 194 -44.62 -15.13 -3.73
C ALA A 194 -45.15 -15.43 -5.15
N LEU A 195 -44.30 -15.97 -6.01
CA LEU A 195 -44.63 -16.32 -7.41
C LEU A 195 -45.02 -17.81 -7.58
N GLN A 196 -44.87 -18.62 -6.55
CA GLN A 196 -45.39 -20.02 -6.59
C GLN A 196 -46.89 -20.01 -6.33
N PRO A 197 -47.72 -20.62 -7.21
CA PRO A 197 -49.17 -20.69 -7.04
C PRO A 197 -49.61 -21.55 -5.87
#